data_cc23079e1b50f979e16028413bebbd53
#
_entry.id   cc23079e1b50f979e16028413bebbd53
#
_cell.length_a   1.000
_cell.length_b   1.000
_cell.length_c   1.000
_cell.angle_alpha   90.00
_cell.angle_beta   90.00
_cell.angle_gamma   90.00
#
_symmetry.space_group_name_H-M   'P 1'
#
loop_
_entity.id
_entity.type
_entity.pdbx_description
1 polymer ?
#
loop_
_entity_poly.entity_id
_entity_poly.type
_entity_poly.pdbx_seq_one_letter_code
_entity_poly.pdbx_strand_id
1 'polypeptide(L)'
;MAEQNFVDYVKICCRSGKGGAGSAHFHRDARTAKGGPDGGDGGRGGHIILRGNRNVWTLLPLKYRKHVIAGHGQPGGGAHKSGAFGEDIILDVPLGTIAKDAESGEIHFEITKHDEQQIIVAGGRGGLGNAHFKSPTNQTPRYAQPGEEGKEEWKILELKVLADVGLVGFPNAGKSTLLSVISAAKPKIANYPFTTLIPNLGMVKYRDARSFVMADIPGIIEKAHEGKGLGHRFLRHIERNATLLFMIPCDSDDIKKEYDILVNELKMFNQELLFKPRVLAITKCDMIDDELKELLLPEIPEGFPVVFISSVAQQGIQELKDLLWETMNQET
;
A
#
# COMPACT_ATOMS: atom_id res chain seq x y z
N MET A 1 -18.49 -10.36 18.86
CA MET A 1 -17.11 -10.54 18.35
C MET A 1 -16.89 -9.45 17.32
N ALA A 2 -16.07 -8.42 17.63
CA ALA A 2 -15.78 -7.35 16.69
C ALA A 2 -14.84 -7.91 15.61
N GLU A 3 -15.34 -8.04 14.39
CA GLU A 3 -14.54 -8.48 13.25
C GLU A 3 -13.35 -7.53 13.05
N GLN A 4 -12.17 -8.11 12.95
CA GLN A 4 -10.94 -7.42 12.58
C GLN A 4 -11.10 -6.91 11.14
N ASN A 5 -11.51 -5.66 10.96
CA ASN A 5 -11.66 -5.05 9.63
C ASN A 5 -10.32 -4.58 9.01
N PHE A 6 -9.20 -4.75 9.70
CA PHE A 6 -7.88 -4.45 9.18
C PHE A 6 -7.08 -5.74 9.01
N VAL A 7 -6.54 -5.94 7.82
CA VAL A 7 -5.73 -7.09 7.45
C VAL A 7 -4.51 -6.59 6.72
N ASP A 8 -3.35 -6.87 7.28
CA ASP A 8 -2.02 -6.47 6.81
C ASP A 8 -1.25 -7.61 6.14
N TYR A 9 -1.76 -8.82 6.26
CA TYR A 9 -1.16 -10.03 5.72
C TYR A 9 -2.22 -10.93 5.10
N VAL A 10 -2.01 -11.32 3.84
CA VAL A 10 -2.89 -12.25 3.13
C VAL A 10 -2.06 -13.20 2.28
N LYS A 11 -2.40 -14.48 2.33
CA LYS A 11 -1.89 -15.48 1.41
C LYS A 11 -2.98 -15.78 0.38
N ILE A 12 -2.67 -15.57 -0.92
CA ILE A 12 -3.59 -15.78 -2.04
C ILE A 12 -2.99 -16.76 -3.04
N CYS A 13 -3.86 -17.56 -3.63
CA CYS A 13 -3.54 -18.43 -4.76
C CYS A 13 -3.82 -17.66 -6.05
N CYS A 14 -2.79 -17.43 -6.84
CA CYS A 14 -2.83 -16.69 -8.10
C CYS A 14 -2.70 -17.69 -9.26
N ARG A 15 -3.76 -17.82 -10.08
CA ARG A 15 -3.76 -18.66 -11.27
C ARG A 15 -3.88 -17.79 -12.50
N SER A 16 -2.81 -17.67 -13.28
CA SER A 16 -2.83 -16.92 -14.53
C SER A 16 -3.52 -17.71 -15.65
N GLY A 17 -3.93 -17.01 -16.70
CA GLY A 17 -4.56 -17.62 -17.85
C GLY A 17 -3.57 -18.41 -18.70
N LYS A 18 -4.05 -19.51 -19.27
CA LYS A 18 -3.35 -20.25 -20.33
C LYS A 18 -3.38 -19.47 -21.63
N GLY A 19 -2.32 -19.50 -22.42
CA GLY A 19 -2.30 -18.99 -23.79
C GLY A 19 -3.16 -19.85 -24.72
N GLY A 20 -3.82 -19.21 -25.70
CA GLY A 20 -4.54 -19.90 -26.77
C GLY A 20 -3.58 -20.61 -27.70
N ALA A 21 -4.00 -21.71 -28.30
CA ALA A 21 -3.22 -22.41 -29.34
C ALA A 21 -3.18 -21.59 -30.64
N GLY A 22 -2.06 -21.63 -31.36
CA GLY A 22 -2.00 -21.17 -32.73
C GLY A 22 -2.86 -22.02 -33.65
N SER A 23 -3.27 -21.47 -34.79
CA SER A 23 -4.09 -22.17 -35.80
C SER A 23 -3.21 -22.82 -36.86
N ALA A 24 -3.55 -24.05 -37.25
CA ALA A 24 -2.95 -24.74 -38.41
C ALA A 24 -3.82 -24.63 -39.67
N HIS A 25 -4.57 -23.55 -39.81
CA HIS A 25 -5.50 -23.32 -40.91
C HIS A 25 -4.79 -23.05 -42.23
N PHE A 26 -5.43 -23.49 -43.32
CA PHE A 26 -5.00 -23.22 -44.69
C PHE A 26 -6.07 -22.41 -45.42
N HIS A 27 -5.65 -21.41 -46.14
CA HIS A 27 -6.56 -20.59 -46.93
C HIS A 27 -7.31 -21.44 -47.96
N ARG A 28 -8.62 -21.31 -48.01
CA ARG A 28 -9.50 -21.97 -48.99
C ARG A 28 -10.63 -21.00 -49.36
N ASP A 29 -10.73 -20.73 -50.63
CA ASP A 29 -11.87 -20.00 -51.19
C ASP A 29 -12.37 -20.66 -52.46
N ALA A 30 -13.45 -20.11 -53.04
CA ALA A 30 -14.08 -20.68 -54.26
C ALA A 30 -13.13 -20.72 -55.47
N ARG A 31 -12.06 -19.92 -55.49
CA ARG A 31 -11.08 -19.84 -56.60
C ARG A 31 -9.77 -20.54 -56.28
N THR A 32 -9.49 -20.77 -55.01
CA THR A 32 -8.19 -21.30 -54.55
C THR A 32 -8.44 -22.51 -53.63
N ALA A 33 -8.57 -23.67 -54.23
CA ALA A 33 -8.81 -24.92 -53.49
C ALA A 33 -7.63 -25.39 -52.65
N LYS A 34 -6.38 -24.95 -52.98
CA LYS A 34 -5.12 -25.27 -52.28
C LYS A 34 -4.37 -23.98 -51.98
N GLY A 35 -4.85 -23.21 -51.03
CA GLY A 35 -4.16 -22.00 -50.54
C GLY A 35 -3.00 -22.34 -49.58
N GLY A 36 -2.17 -21.35 -49.30
CA GLY A 36 -1.07 -21.43 -48.34
C GLY A 36 -1.53 -21.47 -46.87
N PRO A 37 -0.58 -21.66 -45.95
CA PRO A 37 -0.87 -21.57 -44.51
C PRO A 37 -1.25 -20.12 -44.15
N ASP A 38 -2.38 -19.94 -43.48
CA ASP A 38 -2.96 -18.66 -43.07
C ASP A 38 -3.48 -18.69 -41.62
N GLY A 39 -3.04 -19.68 -40.85
CA GLY A 39 -3.38 -19.77 -39.44
C GLY A 39 -2.76 -18.61 -38.63
N GLY A 40 -3.60 -17.93 -37.86
CA GLY A 40 -3.20 -16.87 -36.92
C GLY A 40 -2.73 -17.41 -35.56
N ASP A 41 -2.16 -16.52 -34.78
CA ASP A 41 -1.62 -16.83 -33.45
C ASP A 41 -2.72 -16.93 -32.40
N GLY A 42 -2.49 -17.73 -31.36
CA GLY A 42 -3.33 -17.72 -30.17
C GLY A 42 -3.16 -16.44 -29.36
N GLY A 43 -4.21 -16.04 -28.62
CA GLY A 43 -4.15 -14.95 -27.69
C GLY A 43 -3.35 -15.32 -26.43
N ARG A 44 -2.70 -14.36 -25.80
CA ARG A 44 -2.07 -14.59 -24.49
C ARG A 44 -3.12 -14.86 -23.41
N GLY A 45 -2.76 -15.61 -22.39
CA GLY A 45 -3.55 -15.71 -21.16
C GLY A 45 -3.51 -14.41 -20.36
N GLY A 46 -4.53 -14.18 -19.54
CA GLY A 46 -4.63 -13.02 -18.66
C GLY A 46 -3.56 -13.03 -17.56
N HIS A 47 -3.09 -11.86 -17.23
CA HIS A 47 -2.17 -11.62 -16.13
C HIS A 47 -2.94 -11.39 -14.82
N ILE A 48 -2.26 -11.58 -13.68
CA ILE A 48 -2.72 -11.07 -12.39
C ILE A 48 -1.79 -9.90 -12.04
N ILE A 49 -2.42 -8.74 -11.81
CA ILE A 49 -1.74 -7.45 -11.65
C ILE A 49 -2.13 -6.87 -10.30
N LEU A 50 -1.15 -6.39 -9.53
CA LEU A 50 -1.40 -5.54 -8.37
C LEU A 50 -1.37 -4.08 -8.80
N ARG A 51 -2.33 -3.28 -8.31
CA ARG A 51 -2.39 -1.85 -8.54
C ARG A 51 -2.44 -1.11 -7.21
N GLY A 52 -1.52 -0.16 -7.03
CA GLY A 52 -1.49 0.71 -5.85
C GLY A 52 -2.69 1.64 -5.81
N ASN A 53 -3.42 1.66 -4.69
CA ASN A 53 -4.58 2.54 -4.53
C ASN A 53 -4.54 3.23 -3.17
N ARG A 54 -4.41 4.57 -3.16
CA ARG A 54 -4.39 5.40 -1.95
C ARG A 54 -5.69 5.31 -1.12
N ASN A 55 -6.81 4.96 -1.76
CA ASN A 55 -8.10 4.86 -1.08
C ASN A 55 -8.31 3.50 -0.40
N VAL A 56 -7.42 2.54 -0.66
CA VAL A 56 -7.42 1.22 -0.02
C VAL A 56 -6.38 1.25 1.09
N TRP A 57 -6.77 0.89 2.31
CA TRP A 57 -5.94 0.94 3.51
C TRP A 57 -5.73 -0.43 4.18
N THR A 58 -6.33 -1.49 3.63
CA THR A 58 -6.28 -2.85 4.18
C THR A 58 -6.34 -3.90 3.09
N LEU A 59 -5.74 -5.05 3.32
CA LEU A 59 -5.84 -6.21 2.45
C LEU A 59 -7.10 -7.06 2.72
N LEU A 60 -8.06 -6.54 3.52
CA LEU A 60 -9.29 -7.25 3.90
C LEU A 60 -10.08 -7.80 2.71
N PRO A 61 -10.29 -7.09 1.58
CA PRO A 61 -11.00 -7.63 0.42
C PRO A 61 -10.35 -8.91 -0.13
N LEU A 62 -9.02 -9.01 -0.04
CA LEU A 62 -8.26 -10.15 -0.53
C LEU A 62 -8.28 -11.34 0.44
N LYS A 63 -8.54 -11.11 1.74
CA LYS A 63 -8.75 -12.18 2.73
C LYS A 63 -9.92 -13.08 2.36
N TYR A 64 -10.97 -12.50 1.76
CA TYR A 64 -12.16 -13.23 1.31
C TYR A 64 -12.04 -13.74 -0.12
N ARG A 65 -11.09 -13.21 -0.90
CA ARG A 65 -10.82 -13.61 -2.30
C ARG A 65 -9.50 -14.38 -2.39
N LYS A 66 -9.42 -15.52 -1.73
CA LYS A 66 -8.18 -16.32 -1.64
C LYS A 66 -7.71 -16.89 -2.97
N HIS A 67 -8.62 -17.12 -3.93
CA HIS A 67 -8.31 -17.63 -5.26
C HIS A 67 -8.60 -16.57 -6.30
N VAL A 68 -7.56 -16.22 -7.06
CA VAL A 68 -7.61 -15.23 -8.13
C VAL A 68 -7.27 -15.95 -9.43
N ILE A 69 -8.21 -15.99 -10.36
CA ILE A 69 -8.08 -16.75 -11.61
C ILE A 69 -8.29 -15.80 -12.78
N ALA A 70 -7.27 -15.63 -13.63
CA ALA A 70 -7.34 -14.81 -14.82
C ALA A 70 -7.89 -15.59 -16.04
N GLY A 71 -8.36 -14.86 -17.04
CA GLY A 71 -8.97 -15.42 -18.26
C GLY A 71 -7.96 -16.16 -19.14
N HIS A 72 -8.43 -17.18 -19.87
CA HIS A 72 -7.60 -17.89 -20.86
C HIS A 72 -7.60 -17.13 -22.18
N GLY A 73 -6.48 -17.18 -22.90
CA GLY A 73 -6.38 -16.71 -24.27
C GLY A 73 -7.15 -17.60 -25.22
N GLN A 74 -7.77 -17.02 -26.25
CA GLN A 74 -8.51 -17.74 -27.27
C GLN A 74 -7.56 -18.30 -28.36
N PRO A 75 -7.90 -19.41 -28.99
CA PRO A 75 -7.10 -19.95 -30.08
C PRO A 75 -7.12 -19.02 -31.31
N GLY A 76 -6.08 -19.08 -32.12
CA GLY A 76 -5.99 -18.40 -33.39
C GLY A 76 -7.00 -18.98 -34.42
N GLY A 77 -7.39 -18.17 -35.39
CA GLY A 77 -8.28 -18.53 -36.48
C GLY A 77 -7.59 -18.61 -37.84
N GLY A 78 -8.36 -18.86 -38.88
CA GLY A 78 -7.92 -18.69 -40.27
C GLY A 78 -7.80 -17.23 -40.70
N ALA A 79 -7.27 -16.98 -41.90
CA ALA A 79 -7.07 -15.65 -42.46
C ALA A 79 -6.22 -14.75 -41.54
N HIS A 80 -5.18 -15.31 -40.93
CA HIS A 80 -4.26 -14.64 -39.98
C HIS A 80 -4.94 -13.98 -38.75
N LYS A 81 -6.14 -14.44 -38.38
CA LYS A 81 -6.85 -13.89 -37.22
C LYS A 81 -6.24 -14.42 -35.94
N SER A 82 -5.66 -13.50 -35.15
CA SER A 82 -5.16 -13.81 -33.82
C SER A 82 -6.31 -14.06 -32.85
N GLY A 83 -6.12 -14.95 -31.89
CA GLY A 83 -7.04 -15.17 -30.80
C GLY A 83 -7.12 -13.98 -29.86
N ALA A 84 -8.27 -13.76 -29.25
CA ALA A 84 -8.43 -12.72 -28.24
C ALA A 84 -7.58 -13.02 -27.00
N PHE A 85 -7.05 -11.97 -26.39
CA PHE A 85 -6.31 -12.08 -25.12
C PHE A 85 -7.24 -12.49 -23.98
N GLY A 86 -6.74 -13.26 -23.04
CA GLY A 86 -7.42 -13.53 -21.79
C GLY A 86 -7.54 -12.27 -20.95
N GLU A 87 -8.62 -12.15 -20.19
CA GLU A 87 -8.89 -11.02 -19.31
C GLU A 87 -7.87 -10.97 -18.17
N ASP A 88 -7.25 -9.82 -17.99
CA ASP A 88 -6.35 -9.54 -16.89
C ASP A 88 -7.15 -9.26 -15.60
N ILE A 89 -6.65 -9.72 -14.46
CA ILE A 89 -7.24 -9.41 -13.16
C ILE A 89 -6.39 -8.37 -12.46
N ILE A 90 -6.99 -7.22 -12.18
CA ILE A 90 -6.36 -6.16 -11.40
C ILE A 90 -6.84 -6.24 -9.95
N LEU A 91 -5.90 -6.31 -9.01
CA LEU A 91 -6.14 -6.31 -7.57
C LEU A 91 -5.66 -4.98 -7.00
N ASP A 92 -6.59 -4.19 -6.48
CA ASP A 92 -6.24 -2.97 -5.76
C ASP A 92 -5.67 -3.29 -4.39
N VAL A 93 -4.50 -2.75 -4.10
CA VAL A 93 -3.77 -2.92 -2.84
C VAL A 93 -3.35 -1.57 -2.26
N PRO A 94 -3.23 -1.46 -0.93
CA PRO A 94 -2.68 -0.27 -0.29
C PRO A 94 -1.26 0.03 -0.76
N LEU A 95 -0.85 1.29 -0.68
CA LEU A 95 0.55 1.67 -0.88
C LEU A 95 1.41 1.05 0.21
N GLY A 96 2.64 0.67 -0.13
CA GLY A 96 3.54 -0.06 0.76
C GLY A 96 3.24 -1.56 0.86
N THR A 97 2.40 -2.11 -0.04
CA THR A 97 2.19 -3.55 -0.13
C THR A 97 3.38 -4.23 -0.79
N ILE A 98 3.94 -5.23 -0.11
CA ILE A 98 5.00 -6.10 -0.62
C ILE A 98 4.37 -7.40 -1.10
N ALA A 99 4.75 -7.81 -2.31
CA ALA A 99 4.45 -9.12 -2.83
C ALA A 99 5.64 -10.06 -2.64
N LYS A 100 5.41 -11.20 -1.98
CA LYS A 100 6.40 -12.25 -1.74
C LYS A 100 5.93 -13.58 -2.33
N ASP A 101 6.87 -14.40 -2.71
CA ASP A 101 6.59 -15.81 -2.98
C ASP A 101 6.31 -16.55 -1.66
N ALA A 102 5.28 -17.41 -1.67
CA ALA A 102 4.88 -18.10 -0.44
C ALA A 102 5.74 -19.34 -0.11
N GLU A 103 6.50 -19.83 -1.07
CA GLU A 103 7.37 -21.02 -0.91
C GLU A 103 8.79 -20.60 -0.62
N SER A 104 9.36 -19.69 -1.42
CA SER A 104 10.72 -19.21 -1.25
C SER A 104 10.87 -18.08 -0.23
N GLY A 105 9.78 -17.33 0.03
CA GLY A 105 9.81 -16.10 0.84
C GLY A 105 10.47 -14.91 0.14
N GLU A 106 10.86 -15.06 -1.13
CA GLU A 106 11.52 -14.01 -1.91
C GLU A 106 10.57 -12.85 -2.20
N ILE A 107 11.07 -11.62 -2.05
CA ILE A 107 10.33 -10.40 -2.36
C ILE A 107 10.39 -10.18 -3.86
N HIS A 108 9.24 -10.15 -4.52
CA HIS A 108 9.15 -9.81 -5.94
C HIS A 108 9.25 -8.30 -6.17
N PHE A 109 8.40 -7.54 -5.52
CA PHE A 109 8.34 -6.07 -5.61
C PHE A 109 7.54 -5.47 -4.46
N GLU A 110 7.57 -4.15 -4.37
CA GLU A 110 6.79 -3.33 -3.46
C GLU A 110 6.02 -2.27 -4.27
N ILE A 111 4.74 -2.09 -3.97
CA ILE A 111 3.89 -1.06 -4.58
C ILE A 111 3.98 0.20 -3.74
N THR A 112 4.58 1.27 -4.26
CA THR A 112 4.83 2.51 -3.51
C THR A 112 4.02 3.70 -4.01
N LYS A 113 3.55 3.68 -5.27
CA LYS A 113 2.86 4.81 -5.89
C LYS A 113 1.40 4.49 -6.22
N HIS A 114 0.57 5.55 -6.24
CA HIS A 114 -0.81 5.43 -6.71
C HIS A 114 -0.82 5.09 -8.21
N ASP A 115 -1.74 4.20 -8.60
CA ASP A 115 -1.89 3.64 -9.95
C ASP A 115 -0.65 2.90 -10.50
N GLU A 116 0.38 2.69 -9.68
CA GLU A 116 1.48 1.80 -10.04
C GLU A 116 0.96 0.38 -10.23
N GLN A 117 1.27 -0.23 -11.37
CA GLN A 117 0.85 -1.57 -11.71
C GLN A 117 2.05 -2.50 -11.87
N GLN A 118 1.99 -3.65 -11.20
CA GLN A 118 3.03 -4.67 -11.29
C GLN A 118 2.39 -6.05 -11.51
N ILE A 119 2.94 -6.82 -12.44
CA ILE A 119 2.48 -8.18 -12.73
C ILE A 119 3.02 -9.11 -11.66
N ILE A 120 2.11 -9.73 -10.87
CA ILE A 120 2.49 -10.70 -9.83
C ILE A 120 2.59 -12.12 -10.40
N VAL A 121 1.71 -12.48 -11.34
CA VAL A 121 1.79 -13.75 -12.11
C VAL A 121 1.45 -13.48 -13.57
N ALA A 122 2.39 -13.77 -14.46
CA ALA A 122 2.24 -13.56 -15.88
C ALA A 122 1.40 -14.69 -16.52
N GLY A 123 0.51 -14.34 -17.44
CA GLY A 123 -0.23 -15.31 -18.27
C GLY A 123 0.67 -16.02 -19.28
N GLY A 124 0.27 -17.22 -19.67
CA GLY A 124 0.95 -18.00 -20.70
C GLY A 124 0.91 -17.30 -22.07
N ARG A 125 1.96 -17.44 -22.84
CA ARG A 125 2.02 -16.89 -24.20
C ARG A 125 1.10 -17.64 -25.13
N GLY A 126 0.50 -16.94 -26.10
CA GLY A 126 -0.21 -17.57 -27.19
C GLY A 126 0.72 -18.36 -28.12
N GLY A 127 0.26 -19.46 -28.59
CA GLY A 127 1.00 -20.29 -29.58
C GLY A 127 1.03 -19.63 -30.95
N LEU A 128 2.11 -19.80 -31.69
CA LEU A 128 2.25 -19.29 -33.06
C LEU A 128 1.44 -20.13 -34.06
N GLY A 129 0.77 -19.48 -35.00
CA GLY A 129 0.05 -20.09 -36.10
C GLY A 129 1.00 -20.68 -37.16
N ASN A 130 0.46 -21.58 -38.01
CA ASN A 130 1.28 -22.23 -39.03
C ASN A 130 1.89 -21.28 -40.05
N ALA A 131 1.32 -20.09 -40.23
CA ALA A 131 1.88 -19.08 -41.11
C ALA A 131 3.30 -18.65 -40.73
N HIS A 132 3.65 -18.65 -39.44
CA HIS A 132 5.00 -18.32 -38.92
C HIS A 132 6.06 -19.38 -39.28
N PHE A 133 5.65 -20.64 -39.51
CA PHE A 133 6.56 -21.76 -39.78
C PHE A 133 6.82 -21.97 -41.26
N LYS A 134 6.27 -21.09 -42.12
CA LYS A 134 6.52 -21.11 -43.55
C LYS A 134 7.98 -20.73 -43.83
N SER A 135 8.66 -21.59 -44.55
CA SER A 135 10.05 -21.40 -44.98
C SER A 135 10.25 -21.85 -46.41
N PRO A 136 11.38 -21.53 -47.10
CA PRO A 136 11.69 -22.00 -48.43
C PRO A 136 11.68 -23.54 -48.56
N THR A 137 12.08 -24.23 -47.49
CA THR A 137 12.11 -25.71 -47.44
C THR A 137 10.79 -26.33 -46.93
N ASN A 138 9.95 -25.56 -46.21
CA ASN A 138 8.65 -26.00 -45.72
C ASN A 138 7.57 -24.97 -46.05
N GLN A 139 7.00 -25.02 -47.25
CA GLN A 139 6.02 -24.04 -47.73
C GLN A 139 4.59 -24.30 -47.20
N THR A 140 4.32 -25.47 -46.67
CA THR A 140 2.98 -25.89 -46.22
C THR A 140 3.02 -26.55 -44.83
N PRO A 141 3.47 -25.85 -43.78
CA PRO A 141 3.50 -26.38 -42.43
C PRO A 141 2.08 -26.71 -41.95
N ARG A 142 1.86 -27.96 -41.50
CA ARG A 142 0.57 -28.46 -41.03
C ARG A 142 0.44 -28.50 -39.51
N TYR A 143 1.35 -27.81 -38.83
CA TYR A 143 1.38 -27.71 -37.38
C TYR A 143 1.36 -26.25 -36.94
N ALA A 144 0.87 -26.02 -35.74
CA ALA A 144 0.92 -24.75 -35.02
C ALA A 144 1.42 -25.03 -33.62
N GLN A 145 1.88 -24.01 -32.96
CA GLN A 145 2.40 -24.09 -31.59
C GLN A 145 1.21 -24.12 -30.61
N PRO A 146 1.21 -24.97 -29.59
CA PRO A 146 0.26 -24.87 -28.49
C PRO A 146 0.53 -23.61 -27.70
N GLY A 147 -0.48 -23.06 -27.04
CA GLY A 147 -0.28 -21.99 -26.06
C GLY A 147 0.43 -22.50 -24.81
N GLU A 148 1.18 -21.62 -24.18
CA GLU A 148 1.84 -21.93 -22.90
C GLU A 148 0.80 -22.09 -21.80
N GLU A 149 1.05 -23.00 -20.86
CA GLU A 149 0.20 -23.18 -19.68
C GLU A 149 0.25 -21.97 -18.78
N GLY A 150 -0.85 -21.67 -18.11
CA GLY A 150 -0.87 -20.68 -17.04
C GLY A 150 -0.13 -21.20 -15.82
N LYS A 151 0.35 -20.28 -15.00
CA LYS A 151 1.03 -20.58 -13.75
C LYS A 151 0.06 -20.51 -12.58
N GLU A 152 0.22 -21.40 -11.62
CA GLU A 152 -0.50 -21.35 -10.35
C GLU A 152 0.52 -21.23 -9.24
N GLU A 153 0.50 -20.11 -8.52
CA GLU A 153 1.48 -19.77 -7.51
C GLU A 153 0.80 -19.20 -6.28
N TRP A 154 1.29 -19.57 -5.10
CA TRP A 154 0.86 -18.95 -3.86
C TRP A 154 1.71 -17.72 -3.58
N LYS A 155 1.06 -16.59 -3.38
CA LYS A 155 1.69 -15.31 -3.08
C LYS A 155 1.26 -14.80 -1.72
N ILE A 156 2.20 -14.19 -1.02
CA ILE A 156 1.96 -13.47 0.22
C ILE A 156 1.98 -11.98 -0.10
N LEU A 157 0.91 -11.30 0.30
CA LEU A 157 0.84 -9.85 0.30
C LEU A 157 0.94 -9.38 1.74
N GLU A 158 1.91 -8.52 2.00
CA GLU A 158 2.19 -7.97 3.32
C GLU A 158 2.25 -6.44 3.22
N LEU A 159 1.49 -5.78 4.07
CA LEU A 159 1.50 -4.32 4.14
C LEU A 159 2.63 -3.86 5.05
N LYS A 160 3.55 -3.08 4.51
CA LYS A 160 4.75 -2.62 5.20
C LYS A 160 4.58 -1.25 5.85
N VAL A 161 3.65 -0.45 5.35
CA VAL A 161 3.36 0.88 5.88
C VAL A 161 2.31 0.78 6.96
N LEU A 162 2.65 1.24 8.15
CA LEU A 162 1.76 1.19 9.32
C LEU A 162 0.88 2.43 9.43
N ALA A 163 1.42 3.60 9.12
CA ALA A 163 0.69 4.86 9.21
C ALA A 163 1.34 5.97 8.38
N ASP A 164 0.51 6.87 7.88
CA ASP A 164 0.94 8.09 7.20
C ASP A 164 1.41 9.14 8.21
N VAL A 165 0.84 9.12 9.42
CA VAL A 165 1.17 10.04 10.53
C VAL A 165 1.45 9.25 11.80
N GLY A 166 2.64 9.44 12.37
CA GLY A 166 3.03 8.89 13.67
C GLY A 166 2.85 9.90 14.81
N LEU A 167 2.13 9.53 15.86
CA LEU A 167 1.95 10.37 17.04
C LEU A 167 3.16 10.24 17.99
N VAL A 168 3.75 11.36 18.35
CA VAL A 168 4.90 11.47 19.25
C VAL A 168 4.53 12.41 20.41
N GLY A 169 4.69 11.99 21.64
CA GLY A 169 4.38 12.80 22.81
C GLY A 169 4.46 12.00 24.08
N PHE A 170 4.58 12.69 25.21
CA PHE A 170 4.63 12.09 26.54
C PHE A 170 3.34 11.35 26.91
N PRO A 171 3.35 10.46 27.91
CA PRO A 171 2.13 9.96 28.51
C PRO A 171 1.20 11.12 28.89
N ASN A 172 -0.11 10.93 28.65
CA ASN A 172 -1.14 11.94 28.91
C ASN A 172 -1.09 13.22 28.03
N ALA A 173 -0.25 13.30 27.00
CA ALA A 173 -0.27 14.38 26.00
C ALA A 173 -1.55 14.39 25.13
N GLY A 174 -2.49 13.45 25.34
CA GLY A 174 -3.75 13.40 24.61
C GLY A 174 -3.73 12.58 23.31
N LYS A 175 -2.68 11.80 23.04
CA LYS A 175 -2.52 10.99 21.79
C LYS A 175 -3.71 10.07 21.51
N SER A 176 -4.04 9.20 22.45
CA SER A 176 -5.15 8.24 22.30
C SER A 176 -6.51 8.91 22.25
N THR A 177 -6.67 10.05 22.94
CA THR A 177 -7.89 10.87 22.90
C THR A 177 -8.03 11.51 21.53
N LEU A 178 -6.97 12.13 20.99
CA LEU A 178 -6.97 12.66 19.62
C LEU A 178 -7.34 11.59 18.63
N LEU A 179 -6.67 10.42 18.69
CA LEU A 179 -6.90 9.32 17.78
C LEU A 179 -8.35 8.85 17.81
N SER A 180 -8.98 8.80 18.98
CA SER A 180 -10.37 8.38 19.14
C SER A 180 -11.37 9.39 18.55
N VAL A 181 -11.06 10.70 18.63
CA VAL A 181 -11.93 11.79 18.14
C VAL A 181 -11.79 11.99 16.63
N ILE A 182 -10.56 11.93 16.10
CA ILE A 182 -10.28 12.22 14.70
C ILE A 182 -10.59 11.03 13.76
N SER A 183 -10.58 9.82 14.32
CA SER A 183 -10.78 8.59 13.56
C SER A 183 -12.23 8.40 13.13
N ALA A 184 -12.42 8.03 11.85
CA ALA A 184 -13.74 7.75 11.26
C ALA A 184 -14.40 6.47 11.78
N ALA A 185 -13.62 5.60 12.41
CA ALA A 185 -14.06 4.37 13.08
C ALA A 185 -13.28 4.25 14.39
N LYS A 186 -13.80 3.47 15.36
CA LYS A 186 -13.07 3.23 16.60
C LYS A 186 -11.63 2.78 16.29
N PRO A 187 -10.61 3.43 16.90
CA PRO A 187 -9.22 3.04 16.71
C PRO A 187 -9.04 1.55 16.97
N LYS A 188 -8.21 0.91 16.17
CA LYS A 188 -8.00 -0.53 16.24
C LYS A 188 -6.63 -0.85 16.79
N ILE A 189 -6.64 -1.76 17.72
CA ILE A 189 -5.44 -2.41 18.22
C ILE A 189 -5.04 -3.45 17.17
N ALA A 190 -3.90 -3.24 16.52
CA ALA A 190 -3.38 -4.14 15.50
C ALA A 190 -2.25 -5.00 16.09
N ASN A 191 -2.50 -6.31 16.22
CA ASN A 191 -1.48 -7.27 16.64
C ASN A 191 -0.62 -7.63 15.43
N TYR A 192 0.56 -7.04 15.36
CA TYR A 192 1.56 -7.41 14.37
C TYR A 192 2.49 -8.48 14.94
N PRO A 193 2.71 -9.62 14.24
CA PRO A 193 3.54 -10.71 14.75
C PRO A 193 5.01 -10.32 14.95
N PHE A 194 5.39 -9.13 14.49
CA PHE A 194 6.75 -8.58 14.58
C PHE A 194 6.87 -7.39 15.54
N THR A 195 5.79 -6.97 16.21
CA THR A 195 5.80 -5.87 17.18
C THR A 195 5.71 -6.40 18.59
N THR A 196 6.59 -5.91 19.46
CA THR A 196 6.51 -6.14 20.91
C THR A 196 5.47 -5.23 21.59
N LEU A 197 5.12 -4.13 20.93
CA LEU A 197 4.09 -3.18 21.33
C LEU A 197 3.02 -3.09 20.25
N ILE A 198 1.79 -3.03 20.68
CA ILE A 198 0.62 -3.06 19.81
C ILE A 198 0.22 -1.61 19.50
N PRO A 199 0.39 -1.12 18.26
CA PRO A 199 -0.01 0.24 17.91
C PRO A 199 -1.53 0.36 17.82
N ASN A 200 -2.03 1.54 18.22
CA ASN A 200 -3.41 1.92 17.96
C ASN A 200 -3.45 2.67 16.63
N LEU A 201 -4.18 2.12 15.67
CA LEU A 201 -4.36 2.72 14.36
C LEU A 201 -5.72 3.39 14.24
N GLY A 202 -5.76 4.61 13.72
CA GLY A 202 -6.98 5.34 13.40
C GLY A 202 -6.99 5.80 11.95
N MET A 203 -8.08 5.53 11.24
CA MET A 203 -8.28 6.07 9.90
C MET A 203 -8.96 7.43 9.99
N VAL A 204 -8.29 8.45 9.50
CA VAL A 204 -8.77 9.83 9.46
C VAL A 204 -9.37 10.12 8.11
N LYS A 205 -10.67 10.49 8.09
CA LYS A 205 -11.32 11.00 6.87
C LYS A 205 -10.94 12.45 6.66
N TYR A 206 -10.56 12.75 5.43
CA TYR A 206 -10.28 14.08 4.93
C TYR A 206 -11.20 14.42 3.76
N ARG A 207 -11.23 15.68 3.31
CA ARG A 207 -12.13 16.20 2.24
C ARG A 207 -12.17 15.26 1.02
N ASP A 208 -13.30 15.25 0.30
CA ASP A 208 -13.48 14.56 -1.00
C ASP A 208 -13.11 13.05 -1.00
N ALA A 209 -13.61 12.33 0.00
CA ALA A 209 -13.38 10.88 0.16
C ALA A 209 -11.90 10.46 0.32
N ARG A 210 -10.99 11.38 0.62
CA ARG A 210 -9.61 11.11 0.96
C ARG A 210 -9.49 10.63 2.40
N SER A 211 -8.47 9.87 2.69
CA SER A 211 -8.20 9.39 4.05
C SER A 211 -6.71 9.13 4.23
N PHE A 212 -6.26 9.17 5.47
CA PHE A 212 -4.92 8.79 5.87
C PHE A 212 -4.95 8.03 7.20
N VAL A 213 -3.92 7.28 7.49
CA VAL A 213 -3.81 6.47 8.70
C VAL A 213 -2.91 7.17 9.70
N MET A 214 -3.40 7.32 10.94
CA MET A 214 -2.62 7.77 12.08
C MET A 214 -2.32 6.60 13.01
N ALA A 215 -1.11 6.54 13.55
CA ALA A 215 -0.71 5.56 14.54
C ALA A 215 -0.28 6.23 15.85
N ASP A 216 -0.88 5.79 16.95
CA ASP A 216 -0.33 5.98 18.28
C ASP A 216 0.63 4.82 18.56
N ILE A 217 1.90 5.13 18.72
CA ILE A 217 2.96 4.16 18.95
C ILE A 217 3.33 4.20 20.43
N PRO A 218 2.70 3.34 21.26
CA PRO A 218 3.02 3.32 22.69
C PRO A 218 4.48 2.95 22.90
N GLY A 219 5.15 3.60 23.86
CA GLY A 219 6.48 3.19 24.33
C GLY A 219 7.65 3.63 23.46
N ILE A 220 7.50 4.54 22.49
CA ILE A 220 8.65 5.24 21.88
C ILE A 220 9.38 5.99 23.00
N ILE A 221 8.64 6.57 23.94
CA ILE A 221 9.16 7.43 25.00
C ILE A 221 9.31 6.72 26.34
N GLU A 222 8.47 5.69 26.62
CA GLU A 222 8.41 5.09 27.98
C GLU A 222 9.53 4.06 28.26
N LYS A 223 10.27 3.55 27.27
CA LYS A 223 11.22 2.44 27.45
C LYS A 223 12.55 2.57 26.70
N ALA A 224 12.82 3.70 26.08
CA ALA A 224 14.09 3.92 25.39
C ALA A 224 15.30 3.80 26.35
N HIS A 225 15.11 4.16 27.61
CA HIS A 225 16.16 4.08 28.65
C HIS A 225 16.46 2.66 29.16
N GLU A 226 15.55 1.70 28.96
CA GLU A 226 15.71 0.34 29.53
C GLU A 226 16.44 -0.64 28.61
N GLY A 227 16.90 -0.22 27.42
CA GLY A 227 17.68 -1.09 26.51
C GLY A 227 16.91 -2.30 25.96
N LYS A 228 15.63 -2.47 26.33
CA LYS A 228 14.73 -3.47 25.76
C LYS A 228 14.06 -2.91 24.52
N GLY A 229 14.90 -2.74 23.47
CA GLY A 229 14.49 -2.13 22.22
C GLY A 229 13.22 -2.72 21.66
N LEU A 230 12.28 -1.83 21.34
CA LEU A 230 11.27 -2.07 20.31
C LEU A 230 11.98 -2.67 19.10
N GLY A 231 11.52 -3.84 18.67
CA GLY A 231 12.20 -4.57 17.63
C GLY A 231 12.50 -3.68 16.42
N HIS A 232 13.77 -3.59 16.03
CA HIS A 232 14.28 -2.86 14.85
C HIS A 232 13.45 -3.08 13.56
N ARG A 233 12.57 -4.07 13.54
CA ARG A 233 11.66 -4.34 12.43
C ARG A 233 10.44 -3.44 12.38
N PHE A 234 9.89 -3.04 13.53
CA PHE A 234 8.70 -2.19 13.60
C PHE A 234 8.96 -0.77 13.09
N LEU A 235 10.15 -0.25 13.37
CA LEU A 235 10.52 1.11 13.04
C LEU A 235 10.94 1.30 11.60
N ARG A 236 11.48 0.27 10.96
CA ARG A 236 11.67 0.27 9.51
C ARG A 236 10.37 0.53 8.72
N HIS A 237 9.21 0.34 9.35
CA HIS A 237 7.91 0.56 8.72
C HIS A 237 7.43 2.02 8.82
N ILE A 238 7.87 2.76 9.85
CA ILE A 238 7.63 4.20 9.99
C ILE A 238 8.59 5.00 9.08
N GLU A 239 9.71 4.41 8.69
CA GLU A 239 10.78 5.05 7.96
C GLU A 239 10.38 5.57 6.57
N ARG A 240 9.37 5.02 5.92
CA ARG A 240 9.20 5.30 4.49
C ARG A 240 8.29 6.45 4.10
N ASN A 241 7.27 6.86 4.86
CA ASN A 241 6.41 7.99 4.46
C ASN A 241 5.68 8.71 5.62
N ALA A 242 6.07 8.53 6.86
CA ALA A 242 5.36 9.10 7.98
C ALA A 242 5.77 10.54 8.25
N THR A 243 4.79 11.42 8.28
CA THR A 243 4.87 12.71 8.96
C THR A 243 4.78 12.46 10.47
N LEU A 244 5.58 13.14 11.26
CA LEU A 244 5.55 13.03 12.71
C LEU A 244 4.70 14.16 13.29
N LEU A 245 3.67 13.81 14.06
CA LEU A 245 2.89 14.75 14.83
C LEU A 245 3.35 14.75 16.28
N PHE A 246 4.10 15.78 16.67
CA PHE A 246 4.49 16.04 18.05
C PHE A 246 3.31 16.59 18.80
N MET A 247 3.05 16.07 19.99
CA MET A 247 1.94 16.48 20.83
C MET A 247 2.45 16.87 22.21
N ILE A 248 2.33 18.16 22.54
CA ILE A 248 2.74 18.73 23.83
C ILE A 248 1.53 19.42 24.44
N PRO A 249 1.19 19.12 25.71
CA PRO A 249 0.05 19.77 26.34
C PRO A 249 0.38 21.23 26.69
N CYS A 250 -0.61 22.11 26.63
CA CYS A 250 -0.45 23.53 26.94
C CYS A 250 -0.18 23.80 28.43
N ASP A 251 -0.45 22.82 29.29
CA ASP A 251 -0.16 22.85 30.74
C ASP A 251 1.27 22.36 31.06
N SER A 252 2.16 22.23 30.08
CA SER A 252 3.58 21.94 30.26
C SER A 252 4.34 23.15 30.79
N ASP A 253 5.28 22.92 31.71
CA ASP A 253 6.13 23.97 32.30
C ASP A 253 7.10 24.61 31.29
N ASP A 254 7.50 23.85 30.22
CA ASP A 254 8.46 24.31 29.21
C ASP A 254 8.27 23.47 27.90
N ILE A 255 7.55 24.05 26.98
CA ILE A 255 7.20 23.40 25.67
C ILE A 255 8.46 23.09 24.86
N LYS A 256 9.43 24.01 24.86
CA LYS A 256 10.66 23.84 24.08
C LYS A 256 11.51 22.72 24.63
N LYS A 257 11.65 22.65 25.95
CA LYS A 257 12.40 21.57 26.62
C LYS A 257 11.76 20.20 26.39
N GLU A 258 10.42 20.09 26.50
CA GLU A 258 9.71 18.86 26.21
C GLU A 258 9.92 18.44 24.76
N TYR A 259 9.81 19.37 23.81
CA TYR A 259 10.08 19.09 22.41
C TYR A 259 11.50 18.57 22.18
N ASP A 260 12.51 19.22 22.79
CA ASP A 260 13.90 18.80 22.65
C ASP A 260 14.16 17.40 23.23
N ILE A 261 13.51 17.05 24.34
CA ILE A 261 13.55 15.69 24.91
C ILE A 261 12.98 14.69 23.92
N LEU A 262 11.79 14.96 23.36
CA LEU A 262 11.14 14.07 22.37
C LEU A 262 12.01 13.87 21.13
N VAL A 263 12.62 14.94 20.61
CA VAL A 263 13.53 14.88 19.46
C VAL A 263 14.78 14.08 19.79
N ASN A 264 15.36 14.25 20.97
CA ASN A 264 16.53 13.49 21.40
C ASN A 264 16.22 11.99 21.55
N GLU A 265 15.06 11.64 22.10
CA GLU A 265 14.63 10.24 22.18
C GLU A 265 14.44 9.61 20.80
N LEU A 266 13.81 10.32 19.86
CA LEU A 266 13.72 9.88 18.49
C LEU A 266 15.09 9.69 17.83
N LYS A 267 16.03 10.60 18.10
CA LYS A 267 17.41 10.53 17.60
C LYS A 267 18.14 9.29 18.12
N MET A 268 18.00 9.01 19.41
CA MET A 268 18.60 7.81 20.03
C MET A 268 17.99 6.52 19.48
N PHE A 269 16.77 6.62 19.04
CA PHE A 269 16.02 5.49 18.53
C PHE A 269 16.33 5.23 17.04
N ASN A 270 16.16 6.21 16.15
CA ASN A 270 16.58 6.20 14.75
C ASN A 270 16.80 7.63 14.22
N GLN A 271 18.02 7.90 13.79
CA GLN A 271 18.38 9.20 13.23
C GLN A 271 17.61 9.58 11.97
N GLU A 272 17.15 8.60 11.18
CA GLU A 272 16.36 8.83 9.96
C GLU A 272 15.01 9.48 10.24
N LEU A 273 14.43 9.28 11.42
CA LEU A 273 13.19 9.92 11.82
C LEU A 273 13.31 11.44 11.97
N LEU A 274 14.52 11.94 12.16
CA LEU A 274 14.77 13.38 12.27
C LEU A 274 14.63 14.11 10.93
N PHE A 275 14.72 13.42 9.83
CA PHE A 275 14.56 13.99 8.48
C PHE A 275 13.10 13.97 8.00
N LYS A 276 12.19 13.42 8.80
CA LYS A 276 10.77 13.38 8.45
C LYS A 276 10.10 14.72 8.60
N PRO A 277 9.09 15.03 7.75
CA PRO A 277 8.22 16.18 7.96
C PRO A 277 7.60 16.14 9.35
N ARG A 278 7.49 17.30 10.00
CA ARG A 278 7.02 17.43 11.38
C ARG A 278 5.91 18.45 11.48
N VAL A 279 4.97 18.17 12.35
CA VAL A 279 3.93 19.10 12.78
C VAL A 279 3.91 19.09 14.30
N LEU A 280 3.77 20.26 14.94
CA LEU A 280 3.59 20.37 16.37
C LEU A 280 2.13 20.72 16.70
N ALA A 281 1.50 19.91 17.53
CA ALA A 281 0.19 20.20 18.11
C ALA A 281 0.33 20.53 19.59
N ILE A 282 -0.06 21.74 19.97
CA ILE A 282 -0.26 22.09 21.37
C ILE A 282 -1.65 21.63 21.76
N THR A 283 -1.72 20.70 22.72
CA THR A 283 -2.96 20.00 23.09
C THR A 283 -3.58 20.59 24.34
N LYS A 284 -4.85 20.21 24.64
CA LYS A 284 -5.66 20.67 25.79
C LYS A 284 -5.91 22.18 25.80
N CYS A 285 -5.99 22.83 24.64
CA CYS A 285 -6.16 24.28 24.54
C CYS A 285 -7.51 24.80 25.02
N ASP A 286 -8.42 23.93 25.42
CA ASP A 286 -9.64 24.27 26.16
C ASP A 286 -9.36 24.77 27.59
N MET A 287 -8.14 24.61 28.09
CA MET A 287 -7.70 25.05 29.41
C MET A 287 -7.08 26.45 29.41
N ILE A 288 -6.85 27.04 28.23
CA ILE A 288 -6.16 28.34 28.08
C ILE A 288 -7.00 29.31 27.24
N ASP A 289 -6.93 30.61 27.62
CA ASP A 289 -7.52 31.70 26.86
C ASP A 289 -6.61 32.16 25.71
N ASP A 290 -7.16 32.97 24.80
CA ASP A 290 -6.41 33.44 23.62
C ASP A 290 -5.19 34.33 24.01
N GLU A 291 -5.24 35.07 25.16
CA GLU A 291 -4.12 35.83 25.69
C GLU A 291 -2.95 34.90 26.10
N LEU A 292 -3.27 33.77 26.71
CA LEU A 292 -2.26 32.77 27.10
C LEU A 292 -1.66 32.06 25.88
N LYS A 293 -2.45 31.85 24.80
CA LYS A 293 -1.91 31.30 23.53
C LYS A 293 -0.84 32.22 22.94
N GLU A 294 -1.08 33.55 22.96
CA GLU A 294 -0.10 34.51 22.46
C GLU A 294 1.19 34.53 23.31
N LEU A 295 1.08 34.31 24.62
CA LEU A 295 2.23 34.19 25.50
C LEU A 295 3.04 32.90 25.27
N LEU A 296 2.42 31.82 24.82
CA LEU A 296 3.09 30.56 24.54
C LEU A 296 3.81 30.55 23.17
N LEU A 297 3.40 31.45 22.23
CA LEU A 297 4.02 31.49 20.90
C LEU A 297 5.56 31.66 20.92
N PRO A 298 6.17 32.50 21.77
CA PRO A 298 7.63 32.64 21.81
C PRO A 298 8.35 31.39 22.33
N GLU A 299 7.68 30.53 23.09
CA GLU A 299 8.24 29.31 23.66
C GLU A 299 8.20 28.14 22.68
N ILE A 300 7.48 28.32 21.56
CA ILE A 300 7.34 27.29 20.54
C ILE A 300 8.57 27.23 19.64
N PRO A 301 9.19 26.05 19.42
CA PRO A 301 10.31 25.92 18.50
C PRO A 301 9.91 26.31 17.07
N GLU A 302 10.77 27.04 16.38
CA GLU A 302 10.56 27.47 14.99
C GLU A 302 10.95 26.38 13.98
N GLY A 303 10.47 26.52 12.73
CA GLY A 303 10.93 25.71 11.59
C GLY A 303 9.96 24.58 11.15
N PHE A 304 8.78 24.50 11.75
CA PHE A 304 7.73 23.56 11.34
C PHE A 304 6.32 24.13 11.65
N PRO A 305 5.29 23.61 10.99
CA PRO A 305 3.91 24.04 11.25
C PRO A 305 3.45 23.73 12.67
N VAL A 306 2.71 24.67 13.28
CA VAL A 306 2.17 24.55 14.63
C VAL A 306 0.66 24.73 14.61
N VAL A 307 -0.06 23.96 15.42
CA VAL A 307 -1.50 24.09 15.60
C VAL A 307 -1.92 23.89 17.05
N PHE A 308 -2.88 24.69 17.50
CA PHE A 308 -3.48 24.57 18.82
C PHE A 308 -4.74 23.75 18.74
N ILE A 309 -4.84 22.67 19.54
CA ILE A 309 -5.98 21.76 19.48
C ILE A 309 -6.54 21.45 20.86
N SER A 310 -7.87 21.23 20.89
CA SER A 310 -8.51 20.50 21.98
C SER A 310 -9.30 19.31 21.39
N SER A 311 -8.86 18.10 21.72
CA SER A 311 -9.57 16.90 21.34
C SER A 311 -10.94 16.78 22.01
N VAL A 312 -11.06 17.28 23.26
CA VAL A 312 -12.31 17.21 24.04
C VAL A 312 -13.32 18.24 23.53
N ALA A 313 -12.89 19.49 23.31
CA ALA A 313 -13.71 20.57 22.78
C ALA A 313 -13.85 20.54 21.24
N GLN A 314 -13.14 19.64 20.56
CA GLN A 314 -13.07 19.50 19.10
C GLN A 314 -12.60 20.79 18.39
N GLN A 315 -11.80 21.62 19.07
CA GLN A 315 -11.24 22.84 18.52
C GLN A 315 -9.93 22.55 17.77
N GLY A 316 -9.67 23.25 16.65
CA GLY A 316 -8.46 23.12 15.84
C GLY A 316 -8.30 21.77 15.11
N ILE A 317 -9.27 20.85 15.21
CA ILE A 317 -9.16 19.49 14.64
C ILE A 317 -9.16 19.53 13.11
N GLN A 318 -9.99 20.39 12.50
CA GLN A 318 -10.03 20.50 11.03
C GLN A 318 -8.76 21.15 10.49
N GLU A 319 -8.25 22.16 11.17
CA GLU A 319 -6.99 22.83 10.84
C GLU A 319 -5.81 21.86 10.94
N LEU A 320 -5.79 21.03 11.99
CA LEU A 320 -4.80 19.94 12.11
C LEU A 320 -4.86 18.98 10.92
N LYS A 321 -6.06 18.57 10.48
CA LYS A 321 -6.21 17.69 9.31
C LYS A 321 -5.68 18.32 8.03
N ASP A 322 -6.00 19.61 7.81
CA ASP A 322 -5.55 20.37 6.65
C ASP A 322 -4.02 20.45 6.64
N LEU A 323 -3.42 20.82 7.78
CA LEU A 323 -1.97 20.94 7.97
C LEU A 323 -1.23 19.62 7.76
N LEU A 324 -1.75 18.53 8.33
CA LEU A 324 -1.17 17.20 8.15
C LEU A 324 -1.24 16.78 6.68
N TRP A 325 -2.37 17.05 6.00
CA TRP A 325 -2.53 16.71 4.60
C TRP A 325 -1.56 17.47 3.71
N GLU A 326 -1.40 18.77 3.94
CA GLU A 326 -0.42 19.61 3.23
C GLU A 326 1.00 19.11 3.45
N THR A 327 1.37 18.86 4.70
CA THR A 327 2.71 18.38 5.06
C THR A 327 3.05 17.02 4.45
N MET A 328 2.09 16.09 4.37
CA MET A 328 2.29 14.78 3.74
C MET A 328 2.43 14.85 2.21
N ASN A 329 1.89 15.89 1.56
CA ASN A 329 1.89 16.03 0.11
C ASN A 329 2.85 17.13 -0.38
N GLN A 330 3.58 17.80 0.50
CA GLN A 330 4.73 18.62 0.09
C GLN A 330 5.79 17.68 -0.47
N GLU A 331 6.00 17.73 -1.78
CA GLU A 331 7.10 17.03 -2.44
C GLU A 331 8.41 17.56 -1.88
N THR A 332 9.20 16.67 -1.30
CA THR A 332 10.59 16.91 -0.89
C THR A 332 11.50 16.98 -2.09
#